data_c50f9f8e8ece5f56693ea2d4c4005d7a
#
_entry.id   c50f9f8e8ece5f56693ea2d4c4005d7a
#
_cell.length_a   1.000
_cell.length_b   1.000
_cell.length_c   1.000
_cell.angle_alpha   90.00
_cell.angle_beta   90.00
_cell.angle_gamma   90.00
#
_symmetry.space_group_name_H-M   'P 1'
#
loop_
_entity.id
_entity.type
_entity.pdbx_description
1 polymer ?
#
loop_
_entity_poly.entity_id
_entity_poly.type
_entity_poly.pdbx_seq_one_letter_code
_entity_poly.pdbx_strand_id
1 'polypeptide(L)'
;MRPIPKKKMDTTNGKLEYALSGEGKPAVILINGGSGPIEGWYKVFHELAEQTTVLAYNRFGVGGSDKPTSPQHGNAIVNSLRELLQSINLQPPYILVGHSLGGLYANLFARQYPAEIAGVVFLDSSHPQDLKINETQNGFIRGINRILQKLDSFSSHKQWNEVHFVEETVEQIGQAAPFPDVPLFVVSGGQKPPMLPEHAYQLRKANQLDFVQLNPQGTHIIASRSGHFPQMSEPEVVKQAIQECIDKVRKKDT
;
A
#
# COMPACT_ATOMS: atom_id res chain seq x y z
N MET A 1 23.02 -1.98 -8.25
CA MET A 1 21.87 -1.82 -7.34
C MET A 1 21.84 -3.01 -6.39
N ARG A 2 21.77 -2.79 -5.07
CA ARG A 2 21.76 -3.88 -4.08
C ARG A 2 20.42 -4.63 -4.16
N PRO A 3 20.38 -5.97 -4.35
CA PRO A 3 19.14 -6.71 -4.39
C PRO A 3 18.46 -6.73 -3.02
N ILE A 4 17.13 -6.74 -3.00
CA ILE A 4 16.35 -6.91 -1.77
C ILE A 4 16.38 -8.41 -1.40
N PRO A 5 16.88 -8.79 -0.19
CA PRO A 5 16.97 -10.19 0.21
C PRO A 5 15.59 -10.74 0.52
N LYS A 6 15.19 -11.82 -0.17
CA LYS A 6 13.86 -12.40 -0.04
C LYS A 6 13.91 -13.76 0.65
N LYS A 7 12.88 -14.02 1.45
CA LYS A 7 12.61 -15.28 2.15
C LYS A 7 11.17 -15.73 1.88
N LYS A 8 10.84 -16.95 2.26
CA LYS A 8 9.45 -17.45 2.24
C LYS A 8 9.05 -17.91 3.63
N MET A 9 7.77 -17.69 3.96
CA MET A 9 7.15 -18.15 5.21
C MET A 9 5.90 -18.95 4.86
N ASP A 10 5.74 -20.09 5.50
CA ASP A 10 4.51 -20.88 5.44
C ASP A 10 3.40 -20.15 6.21
N THR A 11 2.23 -20.07 5.60
CA THR A 11 0.99 -19.56 6.18
C THR A 11 -0.13 -20.58 5.93
N THR A 12 -1.27 -20.39 6.54
CA THR A 12 -2.43 -21.30 6.40
C THR A 12 -2.83 -21.50 4.92
N ASN A 13 -2.68 -20.47 4.07
CA ASN A 13 -3.12 -20.49 2.68
C ASN A 13 -1.99 -20.70 1.66
N GLY A 14 -0.78 -21.03 2.11
CA GLY A 14 0.40 -21.23 1.26
C GLY A 14 1.60 -20.41 1.71
N LYS A 15 2.64 -20.37 0.87
CA LYS A 15 3.88 -19.65 1.17
C LYS A 15 3.82 -18.22 0.67
N LEU A 16 4.15 -17.28 1.55
CA LEU A 16 4.34 -15.87 1.21
C LEU A 16 5.83 -15.54 1.12
N GLU A 17 6.22 -14.89 0.03
CA GLU A 17 7.55 -14.32 -0.15
C GLU A 17 7.61 -12.94 0.50
N TYR A 18 8.64 -12.69 1.30
CA TYR A 18 8.84 -11.43 2.00
C TYR A 18 10.32 -11.05 2.07
N ALA A 19 10.57 -9.79 2.36
CA ALA A 19 11.88 -9.25 2.69
C ALA A 19 11.78 -8.50 4.02
N LEU A 20 12.68 -8.81 4.94
CA LEU A 20 12.78 -8.17 6.24
C LEU A 20 14.23 -7.72 6.45
N SER A 21 14.41 -6.45 6.84
CA SER A 21 15.73 -5.87 7.11
C SER A 21 15.62 -4.73 8.13
N GLY A 22 16.75 -4.32 8.70
CA GLY A 22 16.83 -3.28 9.70
C GLY A 22 16.41 -3.75 11.08
N GLU A 23 16.58 -2.84 12.06
CA GLU A 23 16.25 -3.07 13.47
C GLU A 23 15.60 -1.80 14.05
N GLY A 24 14.70 -1.97 15.00
CA GLY A 24 14.06 -0.87 15.71
C GLY A 24 12.55 -0.78 15.51
N LYS A 25 11.93 0.14 16.24
CA LYS A 25 10.49 0.43 16.22
C LYS A 25 10.23 1.89 15.90
N PRO A 26 9.04 2.19 15.34
CA PRO A 26 8.02 1.26 14.82
C PRO A 26 8.51 0.51 13.58
N ALA A 27 7.98 -0.69 13.31
CA ALA A 27 8.29 -1.39 12.07
C ALA A 27 7.49 -0.81 10.89
N VAL A 28 8.15 -0.63 9.74
CA VAL A 28 7.54 -0.12 8.50
C VAL A 28 7.14 -1.29 7.61
N ILE A 29 5.86 -1.36 7.23
CA ILE A 29 5.29 -2.40 6.38
C ILE A 29 4.96 -1.81 5.01
N LEU A 30 5.70 -2.21 3.99
CA LEU A 30 5.56 -1.73 2.62
C LEU A 30 4.57 -2.62 1.84
N ILE A 31 3.43 -2.02 1.43
CA ILE A 31 2.32 -2.70 0.76
C ILE A 31 2.21 -2.19 -0.67
N ASN A 32 2.58 -3.05 -1.63
CA ASN A 32 2.60 -2.72 -3.06
C ASN A 32 1.20 -2.47 -3.64
N GLY A 33 1.18 -1.78 -4.78
CA GLY A 33 0.03 -1.69 -5.67
C GLY A 33 -0.39 -3.04 -6.24
N GLY A 34 -1.46 -3.05 -7.04
CA GLY A 34 -2.01 -4.27 -7.63
C GLY A 34 -0.95 -5.06 -8.40
N SER A 35 -0.83 -6.34 -8.09
CA SER A 35 0.16 -7.29 -8.67
C SER A 35 1.62 -6.81 -8.60
N GLY A 36 1.91 -5.79 -7.81
CA GLY A 36 3.26 -5.21 -7.68
C GLY A 36 4.17 -6.06 -6.80
N PRO A 37 5.38 -6.44 -7.28
CA PRO A 37 6.33 -7.22 -6.50
C PRO A 37 7.16 -6.36 -5.54
N ILE A 38 7.86 -7.02 -4.60
CA ILE A 38 8.78 -6.39 -3.62
C ILE A 38 9.78 -5.45 -4.31
N GLU A 39 10.21 -5.77 -5.52
CA GLU A 39 11.13 -4.96 -6.31
C GLU A 39 10.65 -3.53 -6.58
N GLY A 40 9.35 -3.26 -6.48
CA GLY A 40 8.80 -1.90 -6.54
C GLY A 40 9.33 -0.96 -5.46
N TRP A 41 9.98 -1.50 -4.41
CA TRP A 41 10.54 -0.75 -3.29
C TRP A 41 12.07 -0.58 -3.33
N TYR A 42 12.74 -1.00 -4.42
CA TYR A 42 14.21 -1.10 -4.49
C TYR A 42 14.96 0.20 -4.20
N LYS A 43 14.33 1.36 -4.43
CA LYS A 43 14.96 2.68 -4.18
C LYS A 43 14.79 3.19 -2.74
N VAL A 44 13.89 2.57 -1.96
CA VAL A 44 13.58 3.05 -0.61
C VAL A 44 13.88 2.02 0.47
N PHE A 45 13.80 0.72 0.15
CA PHE A 45 13.86 -0.37 1.12
C PHE A 45 15.13 -0.35 1.99
N HIS A 46 16.30 -0.28 1.36
CA HIS A 46 17.58 -0.39 2.09
C HIS A 46 17.86 0.82 2.98
N GLU A 47 17.58 2.03 2.49
CA GLU A 47 17.82 3.24 3.28
C GLU A 47 16.83 3.36 4.45
N LEU A 48 15.56 2.94 4.27
CA LEU A 48 14.62 2.85 5.38
C LEU A 48 15.06 1.80 6.41
N ALA A 49 15.65 0.70 5.96
CA ALA A 49 16.16 -0.35 6.85
C ALA A 49 17.38 0.07 7.69
N GLU A 50 18.03 1.18 7.35
CA GLU A 50 19.06 1.82 8.19
C GLU A 50 18.46 2.59 9.39
N GLN A 51 17.18 2.92 9.35
CA GLN A 51 16.47 3.73 10.34
C GLN A 51 15.58 2.92 11.28
N THR A 52 15.04 1.83 10.81
CA THR A 52 14.08 0.98 11.54
C THR A 52 13.94 -0.40 10.89
N THR A 53 13.13 -1.26 11.49
CA THR A 53 12.73 -2.53 10.86
C THR A 53 11.79 -2.27 9.67
N VAL A 54 12.10 -2.84 8.50
CA VAL A 54 11.30 -2.71 7.28
C VAL A 54 10.92 -4.09 6.75
N LEU A 55 9.63 -4.29 6.52
CA LEU A 55 9.06 -5.45 5.84
C LEU A 55 8.47 -5.02 4.49
N ALA A 56 8.78 -5.76 3.44
CA ALA A 56 8.04 -5.79 2.19
C ALA A 56 7.62 -7.23 1.89
N TYR A 57 6.46 -7.44 1.27
CA TYR A 57 5.99 -8.80 0.96
C TYR A 57 5.27 -8.86 -0.38
N ASN A 58 5.29 -10.03 -0.97
CA ASN A 58 4.50 -10.36 -2.16
C ASN A 58 3.21 -11.04 -1.72
N ARG A 59 2.07 -10.48 -2.14
CA ARG A 59 0.77 -11.13 -1.93
C ARG A 59 0.67 -12.43 -2.73
N PHE A 60 -0.28 -13.28 -2.42
CA PHE A 60 -0.51 -14.50 -3.20
C PHE A 60 -0.67 -14.20 -4.69
N GLY A 61 -0.02 -14.98 -5.55
CA GLY A 61 0.03 -14.80 -6.99
C GLY A 61 1.07 -13.79 -7.50
N VAL A 62 1.87 -13.19 -6.61
CA VAL A 62 2.91 -12.22 -6.96
C VAL A 62 4.29 -12.75 -6.61
N GLY A 63 5.27 -12.51 -7.50
CA GLY A 63 6.67 -12.89 -7.27
C GLY A 63 6.84 -14.36 -6.94
N GLY A 64 7.53 -14.65 -5.85
CA GLY A 64 7.77 -16.02 -5.38
C GLY A 64 6.73 -16.55 -4.40
N SER A 65 5.66 -15.79 -4.08
CA SER A 65 4.54 -16.30 -3.28
C SER A 65 3.73 -17.33 -4.05
N ASP A 66 3.10 -18.24 -3.31
CA ASP A 66 2.24 -19.26 -3.89
C ASP A 66 1.02 -18.63 -4.58
N LYS A 67 0.36 -19.43 -5.41
CA LYS A 67 -0.85 -18.99 -6.12
C LYS A 67 -2.01 -18.89 -5.13
N PRO A 68 -2.92 -17.91 -5.30
CA PRO A 68 -4.11 -17.82 -4.46
C PRO A 68 -5.03 -19.01 -4.72
N THR A 69 -5.58 -19.56 -3.66
CA THR A 69 -6.57 -20.67 -3.69
C THR A 69 -7.99 -20.19 -3.40
N SER A 70 -8.14 -18.90 -3.09
CA SER A 70 -9.41 -18.24 -2.74
C SER A 70 -9.40 -16.77 -3.20
N PRO A 71 -10.58 -16.10 -3.22
CA PRO A 71 -10.71 -14.69 -3.55
C PRO A 71 -9.78 -13.80 -2.71
N GLN A 72 -9.03 -12.92 -3.41
CA GLN A 72 -8.08 -12.00 -2.77
C GLN A 72 -8.74 -10.63 -2.54
N HIS A 73 -9.84 -10.60 -1.77
CA HIS A 73 -10.46 -9.36 -1.28
C HIS A 73 -9.70 -8.78 -0.08
N GLY A 74 -10.06 -7.57 0.35
CA GLY A 74 -9.36 -6.84 1.40
C GLY A 74 -9.13 -7.63 2.68
N ASN A 75 -10.16 -8.27 3.22
CA ASN A 75 -10.05 -9.08 4.44
C ASN A 75 -9.07 -10.26 4.26
N ALA A 76 -9.10 -10.95 3.11
CA ALA A 76 -8.18 -12.05 2.85
C ALA A 76 -6.72 -11.57 2.83
N ILE A 77 -6.47 -10.43 2.19
CA ILE A 77 -5.12 -9.84 2.09
C ILE A 77 -4.64 -9.33 3.45
N VAL A 78 -5.49 -8.63 4.20
CA VAL A 78 -5.14 -8.12 5.54
C VAL A 78 -4.86 -9.27 6.50
N ASN A 79 -5.69 -10.32 6.49
CA ASN A 79 -5.49 -11.50 7.33
C ASN A 79 -4.19 -12.24 6.96
N SER A 80 -3.88 -12.41 5.67
CA SER A 80 -2.65 -13.04 5.22
C SER A 80 -1.41 -12.24 5.63
N LEU A 81 -1.46 -10.90 5.53
CA LEU A 81 -0.38 -10.05 6.01
C LEU A 81 -0.20 -10.19 7.52
N ARG A 82 -1.29 -10.14 8.28
CA ARG A 82 -1.24 -10.26 9.74
C ARG A 82 -0.71 -11.61 10.18
N GLU A 83 -1.12 -12.70 9.51
CA GLU A 83 -0.57 -14.03 9.74
C GLU A 83 0.94 -14.08 9.44
N LEU A 84 1.39 -13.48 8.33
CA LEU A 84 2.82 -13.36 8.03
C LEU A 84 3.57 -12.64 9.15
N LEU A 85 3.08 -11.47 9.61
CA LEU A 85 3.70 -10.70 10.69
C LEU A 85 3.85 -11.52 11.96
N GLN A 86 2.82 -12.29 12.34
CA GLN A 86 2.85 -13.20 13.49
C GLN A 86 3.83 -14.36 13.29
N SER A 87 3.82 -14.97 12.11
CA SER A 87 4.68 -16.14 11.80
C SER A 87 6.17 -15.80 11.79
N ILE A 88 6.53 -14.56 11.42
CA ILE A 88 7.92 -14.07 11.49
C ILE A 88 8.26 -13.41 12.83
N ASN A 89 7.32 -13.43 13.79
CA ASN A 89 7.44 -12.82 15.11
C ASN A 89 7.74 -11.30 15.07
N LEU A 90 7.23 -10.60 14.06
CA LEU A 90 7.34 -9.14 13.98
C LEU A 90 6.21 -8.52 14.79
N GLN A 91 6.59 -7.86 15.89
CA GLN A 91 5.64 -7.30 16.84
C GLN A 91 5.24 -5.86 16.48
N PRO A 92 3.96 -5.45 16.73
CA PRO A 92 3.56 -4.05 16.59
C PRO A 92 4.32 -3.14 17.59
N PRO A 93 4.24 -1.81 17.44
CA PRO A 93 3.40 -1.09 16.50
C PRO A 93 3.97 -0.98 15.08
N TYR A 94 3.08 -0.86 14.08
CA TYR A 94 3.45 -0.76 12.67
C TYR A 94 3.16 0.62 12.08
N ILE A 95 4.01 1.06 11.14
CA ILE A 95 3.67 2.09 10.16
C ILE A 95 3.35 1.39 8.85
N LEU A 96 2.12 1.56 8.34
CA LEU A 96 1.72 1.00 7.06
C LEU A 96 2.01 2.00 5.94
N VAL A 97 2.71 1.56 4.91
CA VAL A 97 2.99 2.35 3.70
C VAL A 97 2.31 1.68 2.52
N GLY A 98 1.20 2.26 2.06
CA GLY A 98 0.39 1.69 0.99
C GLY A 98 0.55 2.45 -0.33
N HIS A 99 1.02 1.79 -1.39
CA HIS A 99 1.07 2.34 -2.74
C HIS A 99 -0.11 1.87 -3.57
N SER A 100 -0.78 2.79 -4.29
CA SER A 100 -1.87 2.45 -5.22
C SER A 100 -2.93 1.56 -4.54
N LEU A 101 -3.22 0.36 -5.08
CA LEU A 101 -4.16 -0.60 -4.49
C LEU A 101 -3.76 -1.02 -3.05
N GLY A 102 -2.46 -1.03 -2.75
CA GLY A 102 -1.95 -1.27 -1.39
C GLY A 102 -2.45 -0.28 -0.35
N GLY A 103 -2.87 0.91 -0.77
CA GLY A 103 -3.50 1.89 0.10
C GLY A 103 -4.87 1.46 0.64
N LEU A 104 -5.68 0.74 -0.16
CA LEU A 104 -6.94 0.18 0.32
C LEU A 104 -6.70 -0.86 1.42
N TYR A 105 -5.68 -1.70 1.27
CA TYR A 105 -5.32 -2.71 2.28
C TYR A 105 -4.73 -2.09 3.55
N ALA A 106 -3.90 -1.05 3.41
CA ALA A 106 -3.40 -0.28 4.55
C ALA A 106 -4.54 0.41 5.31
N ASN A 107 -5.50 1.00 4.59
CA ASN A 107 -6.69 1.62 5.18
C ASN A 107 -7.53 0.59 5.94
N LEU A 108 -7.82 -0.55 5.32
CA LEU A 108 -8.62 -1.61 5.95
C LEU A 108 -7.91 -2.18 7.19
N PHE A 109 -6.60 -2.47 7.09
CA PHE A 109 -5.81 -2.97 8.22
C PHE A 109 -5.85 -1.99 9.40
N ALA A 110 -5.62 -0.70 9.15
CA ALA A 110 -5.63 0.32 10.19
C ALA A 110 -6.98 0.41 10.92
N ARG A 111 -8.08 0.23 10.20
CA ARG A 111 -9.43 0.22 10.78
C ARG A 111 -9.76 -1.04 11.56
N GLN A 112 -9.29 -2.20 11.09
CA GLN A 112 -9.58 -3.49 11.73
C GLN A 112 -8.69 -3.75 12.96
N TYR A 113 -7.46 -3.28 12.93
CA TYR A 113 -6.46 -3.52 13.98
C TYR A 113 -5.82 -2.23 14.48
N PRO A 114 -6.61 -1.25 14.95
CA PRO A 114 -6.11 0.08 15.30
C PRO A 114 -5.02 0.05 16.39
N ALA A 115 -5.09 -0.90 17.31
CA ALA A 115 -4.09 -1.06 18.37
C ALA A 115 -2.70 -1.55 17.86
N GLU A 116 -2.64 -2.10 16.65
CA GLU A 116 -1.37 -2.53 16.04
C GLU A 116 -0.71 -1.44 15.21
N ILE A 117 -1.38 -0.30 14.95
CA ILE A 117 -0.94 0.74 14.02
C ILE A 117 -0.48 1.99 14.76
N ALA A 118 0.73 2.43 14.43
CA ALA A 118 1.31 3.67 14.93
C ALA A 118 1.26 4.83 13.92
N GLY A 119 1.14 4.53 12.62
CA GLY A 119 1.07 5.54 11.57
C GLY A 119 0.72 4.95 10.21
N VAL A 120 0.29 5.80 9.28
CA VAL A 120 -0.03 5.40 7.90
C VAL A 120 0.52 6.40 6.90
N VAL A 121 1.12 5.89 5.82
CA VAL A 121 1.59 6.69 4.68
C VAL A 121 0.93 6.15 3.41
N PHE A 122 0.09 6.95 2.79
CA PHE A 122 -0.51 6.66 1.49
C PHE A 122 0.36 7.23 0.37
N LEU A 123 0.77 6.37 -0.59
CA LEU A 123 1.59 6.77 -1.73
C LEU A 123 0.78 6.65 -3.01
N ASP A 124 0.30 7.76 -3.52
CA ASP A 124 -0.57 7.85 -4.70
C ASP A 124 -1.63 6.74 -4.72
N SER A 125 -2.26 6.55 -3.56
CA SER A 125 -3.09 5.41 -3.22
C SER A 125 -4.44 5.43 -3.92
N SER A 126 -4.98 4.25 -4.21
CA SER A 126 -6.38 4.11 -4.64
C SER A 126 -7.30 4.49 -3.49
N HIS A 127 -8.32 5.29 -3.79
CA HIS A 127 -9.30 5.74 -2.82
C HIS A 127 -10.61 4.95 -2.96
N PRO A 128 -11.34 4.67 -1.87
CA PRO A 128 -12.64 3.97 -1.96
C PRO A 128 -13.62 4.61 -2.95
N GLN A 129 -13.58 5.94 -3.09
CA GLN A 129 -14.45 6.67 -4.04
C GLN A 129 -13.97 6.61 -5.49
N ASP A 130 -12.77 6.07 -5.77
CA ASP A 130 -12.29 5.91 -7.15
C ASP A 130 -13.21 4.96 -7.96
N LEU A 131 -13.93 4.05 -7.30
CA LEU A 131 -14.94 3.20 -7.94
C LEU A 131 -16.12 3.99 -8.51
N LYS A 132 -16.57 5.05 -7.84
CA LYS A 132 -17.68 5.92 -8.32
C LYS A 132 -17.31 6.67 -9.60
N ILE A 133 -16.02 6.89 -9.85
CA ILE A 133 -15.52 7.44 -11.12
C ILE A 133 -15.82 6.48 -12.27
N ASN A 134 -15.92 5.19 -11.99
CA ASN A 134 -16.07 4.13 -12.96
C ASN A 134 -17.49 3.96 -13.48
N GLU A 135 -18.49 4.19 -12.64
CA GLU A 135 -19.90 4.11 -13.02
C GLU A 135 -20.28 5.16 -14.08
N THR A 136 -19.57 6.31 -14.07
CA THR A 136 -19.81 7.40 -15.01
C THR A 136 -18.91 7.37 -16.25
N GLN A 137 -17.81 6.56 -16.25
CA GLN A 137 -16.84 6.57 -17.34
C GLN A 137 -16.02 5.28 -17.49
N ASN A 138 -16.26 4.57 -18.58
CA ASN A 138 -15.52 3.38 -19.07
C ASN A 138 -14.01 3.57 -19.30
N GLY A 139 -13.41 4.73 -18.97
CA GLY A 139 -12.03 5.08 -19.32
C GLY A 139 -11.00 4.92 -18.19
N PHE A 140 -11.39 5.10 -16.94
CA PHE A 140 -10.43 5.14 -15.82
C PHE A 140 -10.02 3.73 -15.36
N ILE A 141 -10.98 2.82 -15.20
CA ILE A 141 -10.67 1.38 -14.96
C ILE A 141 -9.83 0.83 -16.11
N ARG A 142 -10.11 1.21 -17.37
CA ARG A 142 -9.25 0.81 -18.51
C ARG A 142 -7.82 1.35 -18.37
N GLY A 143 -7.61 2.52 -17.79
CA GLY A 143 -6.27 3.08 -17.54
C GLY A 143 -5.54 2.33 -16.43
N ILE A 144 -6.17 2.15 -15.27
CA ILE A 144 -5.63 1.33 -14.16
C ILE A 144 -5.55 -0.13 -14.60
N ASN A 145 -6.59 -0.68 -15.21
CA ASN A 145 -6.57 -2.05 -15.72
C ASN A 145 -5.54 -2.26 -16.84
N ARG A 146 -5.21 -1.28 -17.67
CA ARG A 146 -4.09 -1.40 -18.62
C ARG A 146 -2.74 -1.43 -17.93
N ILE A 147 -2.55 -0.63 -16.88
CA ILE A 147 -1.33 -0.69 -16.07
C ILE A 147 -1.29 -2.02 -15.32
N LEU A 148 -2.40 -2.42 -14.71
CA LEU A 148 -2.55 -3.69 -14.01
C LEU A 148 -2.51 -4.89 -14.97
N GLN A 149 -3.13 -4.83 -16.16
CA GLN A 149 -3.06 -5.87 -17.18
C GLN A 149 -1.67 -6.05 -17.77
N LYS A 150 -0.87 -4.99 -17.87
CA LYS A 150 0.56 -5.12 -18.22
C LYS A 150 1.36 -5.78 -17.11
N LEU A 151 0.99 -5.58 -15.84
CA LEU A 151 1.59 -6.28 -14.70
C LEU A 151 1.01 -7.69 -14.56
N ASP A 152 -0.27 -7.87 -14.87
CA ASP A 152 -1.04 -9.13 -14.78
C ASP A 152 -0.69 -10.14 -15.90
N SER A 153 0.00 -9.70 -16.98
CA SER A 153 0.52 -10.63 -18.00
C SER A 153 1.49 -11.67 -17.41
N PHE A 154 1.96 -11.46 -16.19
CA PHE A 154 2.81 -12.39 -15.44
C PHE A 154 2.04 -13.24 -14.40
N SER A 155 0.73 -13.02 -14.18
CA SER A 155 -0.10 -13.79 -13.24
C SER A 155 -0.83 -14.93 -13.95
N SER A 156 -0.55 -16.16 -13.51
CA SER A 156 -1.16 -17.40 -14.10
C SER A 156 -2.53 -17.77 -13.53
N HIS A 157 -3.11 -16.99 -12.59
CA HIS A 157 -4.39 -17.28 -11.92
C HIS A 157 -5.29 -16.04 -11.83
N LYS A 158 -5.85 -15.67 -12.99
CA LYS A 158 -6.65 -14.45 -13.15
C LYS A 158 -7.90 -14.39 -12.28
N GLN A 159 -8.57 -15.53 -12.04
CA GLN A 159 -9.89 -15.54 -11.39
C GLN A 159 -9.86 -15.13 -9.90
N TRP A 160 -8.74 -15.33 -9.20
CA TRP A 160 -8.61 -14.99 -7.78
C TRP A 160 -7.75 -13.74 -7.55
N ASN A 161 -7.36 -13.04 -8.61
CA ASN A 161 -6.54 -11.83 -8.51
C ASN A 161 -7.28 -10.71 -7.79
N GLU A 162 -6.59 -10.03 -6.90
CA GLU A 162 -7.07 -8.94 -6.05
C GLU A 162 -7.79 -7.81 -6.82
N VAL A 163 -7.43 -7.59 -8.09
CA VAL A 163 -8.04 -6.57 -8.94
C VAL A 163 -9.53 -6.84 -9.19
N HIS A 164 -9.95 -8.10 -9.17
CA HIS A 164 -11.36 -8.48 -9.36
C HIS A 164 -12.21 -8.26 -8.10
N PHE A 165 -11.58 -8.09 -6.93
CA PHE A 165 -12.23 -7.94 -5.62
C PHE A 165 -12.07 -6.55 -5.02
N VAL A 166 -11.78 -5.54 -5.84
CA VAL A 166 -11.62 -4.16 -5.39
C VAL A 166 -12.94 -3.61 -4.84
N GLU A 167 -14.07 -3.88 -5.48
CA GLU A 167 -15.40 -3.46 -5.02
C GLU A 167 -15.71 -4.04 -3.64
N GLU A 168 -15.53 -5.34 -3.46
CA GLU A 168 -15.70 -6.00 -2.16
C GLU A 168 -14.74 -5.43 -1.10
N THR A 169 -13.50 -5.14 -1.47
CA THR A 169 -12.53 -4.49 -0.57
C THR A 169 -13.02 -3.10 -0.11
N VAL A 170 -13.60 -2.32 -1.02
CA VAL A 170 -14.16 -1.00 -0.70
C VAL A 170 -15.38 -1.11 0.20
N GLU A 171 -16.27 -2.08 -0.02
CA GLU A 171 -17.39 -2.38 0.88
C GLU A 171 -16.90 -2.75 2.28
N GLN A 172 -15.87 -3.59 2.38
CA GLN A 172 -15.26 -3.97 3.67
C GLN A 172 -14.66 -2.77 4.40
N ILE A 173 -14.04 -1.81 3.70
CA ILE A 173 -13.58 -0.54 4.28
C ILE A 173 -14.76 0.28 4.80
N GLY A 174 -15.87 0.35 4.05
CA GLY A 174 -17.07 1.08 4.43
C GLY A 174 -17.78 0.50 5.68
N GLN A 175 -17.63 -0.79 5.91
CA GLN A 175 -18.19 -1.51 7.05
C GLN A 175 -17.24 -1.56 8.27
N ALA A 176 -15.97 -1.20 8.09
CA ALA A 176 -14.98 -1.23 9.15
C ALA A 176 -15.15 -0.06 10.13
N ALA A 177 -14.50 -0.16 11.30
CA ALA A 177 -14.43 0.92 12.27
C ALA A 177 -13.88 2.23 11.67
N PRO A 178 -14.10 3.39 12.31
CA PRO A 178 -13.46 4.64 11.92
C PRO A 178 -11.94 4.50 11.82
N PHE A 179 -11.32 5.33 10.95
CA PHE A 179 -9.86 5.36 10.84
C PHE A 179 -9.25 5.81 12.18
N PRO A 180 -8.15 5.17 12.65
CA PRO A 180 -7.55 5.48 13.94
C PRO A 180 -6.88 6.86 13.96
N ASP A 181 -6.78 7.46 15.14
CA ASP A 181 -6.05 8.72 15.36
C ASP A 181 -4.54 8.46 15.45
N VAL A 182 -3.91 8.29 14.31
CA VAL A 182 -2.47 8.07 14.16
C VAL A 182 -1.86 9.05 13.16
N PRO A 183 -0.54 9.34 13.24
CA PRO A 183 0.16 10.11 12.22
C PRO A 183 -0.18 9.63 10.80
N LEU A 184 -0.63 10.55 9.95
CA LEU A 184 -1.08 10.27 8.59
C LEU A 184 -0.35 11.17 7.60
N PHE A 185 0.24 10.55 6.58
CA PHE A 185 0.87 11.23 5.45
C PHE A 185 0.26 10.74 4.15
N VAL A 186 0.01 11.66 3.22
CA VAL A 186 -0.47 11.36 1.88
C VAL A 186 0.52 11.94 0.88
N VAL A 187 1.20 11.11 0.13
CA VAL A 187 2.12 11.53 -0.95
C VAL A 187 1.44 11.27 -2.28
N SER A 188 1.15 12.35 -3.02
CA SER A 188 0.50 12.28 -4.32
C SER A 188 1.48 12.55 -5.45
N GLY A 189 1.35 11.84 -6.58
CA GLY A 189 2.04 12.20 -7.81
C GLY A 189 1.52 13.51 -8.38
N GLY A 190 2.43 14.45 -8.69
CA GLY A 190 2.10 15.77 -9.26
C GLY A 190 1.91 15.76 -10.78
N GLN A 191 2.35 14.70 -11.47
CA GLN A 191 2.29 14.61 -12.93
C GLN A 191 1.02 13.88 -13.38
N LYS A 192 0.22 14.56 -14.22
CA LYS A 192 -0.95 13.93 -14.85
C LYS A 192 -0.51 12.89 -15.87
N PRO A 193 -1.00 11.64 -15.78
CA PRO A 193 -0.77 10.65 -16.83
C PRO A 193 -1.30 11.17 -18.20
N PRO A 194 -0.51 11.04 -19.29
CA PRO A 194 -0.87 11.63 -20.59
C PRO A 194 -2.25 11.23 -21.13
N MET A 195 -2.70 10.02 -20.83
CA MET A 195 -3.99 9.48 -21.31
C MET A 195 -5.13 9.62 -20.31
N LEU A 196 -4.90 10.25 -19.15
CA LEU A 196 -5.95 10.45 -18.15
C LEU A 196 -6.74 11.72 -18.48
N PRO A 197 -8.09 11.65 -18.67
CA PRO A 197 -8.92 12.83 -18.85
C PRO A 197 -8.76 13.82 -17.68
N GLU A 198 -8.87 15.13 -17.97
CA GLU A 198 -8.64 16.17 -16.96
C GLU A 198 -9.59 16.03 -15.76
N HIS A 199 -10.88 15.78 -16.00
CA HIS A 199 -11.84 15.61 -14.92
C HIS A 199 -11.51 14.40 -14.00
N ALA A 200 -11.04 13.29 -14.57
CA ALA A 200 -10.61 12.12 -13.80
C ALA A 200 -9.34 12.41 -12.97
N TYR A 201 -8.43 13.23 -13.53
CA TYR A 201 -7.25 13.68 -12.79
C TYR A 201 -7.63 14.60 -11.63
N GLN A 202 -8.54 15.57 -11.83
CA GLN A 202 -9.00 16.45 -10.76
C GLN A 202 -9.74 15.67 -9.65
N LEU A 203 -10.56 14.69 -10.03
CA LEU A 203 -11.24 13.83 -9.05
C LEU A 203 -10.25 12.98 -8.25
N ARG A 204 -9.22 12.42 -8.91
CA ARG A 204 -8.13 11.73 -8.22
C ARG A 204 -7.42 12.65 -7.22
N LYS A 205 -7.12 13.89 -7.61
CA LYS A 205 -6.53 14.88 -6.69
C LYS A 205 -7.43 15.15 -5.48
N ALA A 206 -8.74 15.32 -5.71
CA ALA A 206 -9.71 15.48 -4.63
C ALA A 206 -9.73 14.28 -3.68
N ASN A 207 -9.71 13.06 -4.22
CA ASN A 207 -9.66 11.83 -3.43
C ASN A 207 -8.36 11.69 -2.62
N GLN A 208 -7.21 12.16 -3.13
CA GLN A 208 -5.98 12.21 -2.33
C GLN A 208 -6.11 13.21 -1.17
N LEU A 209 -6.77 14.35 -1.37
CA LEU A 209 -7.06 15.31 -0.29
C LEU A 209 -8.07 14.76 0.72
N ASP A 210 -9.03 13.94 0.29
CA ASP A 210 -9.98 13.28 1.18
C ASP A 210 -9.27 12.32 2.14
N PHE A 211 -8.23 11.60 1.69
CA PHE A 211 -7.39 10.81 2.59
C PHE A 211 -6.77 11.65 3.72
N VAL A 212 -6.36 12.88 3.43
CA VAL A 212 -5.77 13.77 4.45
C VAL A 212 -6.75 14.06 5.57
N GLN A 213 -8.06 14.12 5.25
CA GLN A 213 -9.13 14.40 6.21
C GLN A 213 -9.44 13.21 7.14
N LEU A 214 -8.88 12.02 6.90
CA LEU A 214 -9.01 10.88 7.83
C LEU A 214 -8.38 11.16 9.20
N ASN A 215 -7.46 12.12 9.27
CA ASN A 215 -6.86 12.60 10.52
C ASN A 215 -6.75 14.14 10.48
N PRO A 216 -7.19 14.87 11.53
CA PRO A 216 -7.09 16.34 11.58
C PRO A 216 -5.66 16.89 11.43
N GLN A 217 -4.65 16.09 11.76
CA GLN A 217 -3.23 16.43 11.61
C GLN A 217 -2.58 15.75 10.39
N GLY A 218 -3.39 15.27 9.44
CA GLY A 218 -2.93 14.65 8.20
C GLY A 218 -2.04 15.61 7.40
N THR A 219 -0.96 15.09 6.83
CA THR A 219 0.01 15.86 6.05
C THR A 219 -0.08 15.44 4.58
N HIS A 220 -0.25 16.40 3.66
CA HIS A 220 -0.22 16.17 2.21
C HIS A 220 1.11 16.62 1.62
N ILE A 221 1.74 15.77 0.84
CA ILE A 221 3.00 16.04 0.13
C ILE A 221 2.80 15.74 -1.36
N ILE A 222 3.24 16.65 -2.21
CA ILE A 222 3.16 16.46 -3.67
C ILE A 222 4.54 16.11 -4.21
N ALA A 223 4.68 14.92 -4.75
CA ALA A 223 5.84 14.50 -5.53
C ALA A 223 5.73 15.09 -6.94
N SER A 224 6.20 16.34 -7.11
CA SER A 224 5.88 17.21 -8.25
C SER A 224 6.39 16.69 -9.59
N ARG A 225 7.45 15.90 -9.59
CA ARG A 225 8.07 15.29 -10.79
C ARG A 225 7.64 13.84 -10.99
N SER A 226 6.77 13.32 -10.13
CA SER A 226 6.30 11.94 -10.15
C SER A 226 4.89 11.85 -10.72
N GLY A 227 4.63 10.76 -11.44
CA GLY A 227 3.29 10.25 -11.69
C GLY A 227 2.87 9.25 -10.60
N HIS A 228 2.32 8.11 -11.03
CA HIS A 228 1.75 7.09 -10.14
C HIS A 228 2.75 6.32 -9.25
N PHE A 229 4.05 6.43 -9.47
CA PHE A 229 5.08 5.66 -8.75
C PHE A 229 6.09 6.59 -8.05
N PRO A 230 5.69 7.36 -7.03
CA PRO A 230 6.60 8.29 -6.34
C PRO A 230 7.80 7.57 -5.71
N GLN A 231 7.64 6.36 -5.19
CA GLN A 231 8.72 5.55 -4.62
C GLN A 231 9.80 5.18 -5.64
N MET A 232 9.51 5.31 -6.94
CA MET A 232 10.47 5.03 -8.02
C MET A 232 11.04 6.29 -8.67
N SER A 233 10.22 7.33 -8.85
CA SER A 233 10.58 8.56 -9.58
C SER A 233 11.11 9.67 -8.66
N GLU A 234 10.59 9.79 -7.45
CA GLU A 234 11.04 10.72 -6.41
C GLU A 234 11.19 10.01 -5.05
N PRO A 235 12.07 8.99 -4.94
CA PRO A 235 12.21 8.18 -3.73
C PRO A 235 12.56 9.01 -2.50
N GLU A 236 13.27 10.14 -2.65
CA GLU A 236 13.63 11.02 -1.54
C GLU A 236 12.40 11.61 -0.86
N VAL A 237 11.39 12.03 -1.64
CA VAL A 237 10.12 12.56 -1.09
C VAL A 237 9.39 11.48 -0.28
N VAL A 238 9.41 10.24 -0.78
CA VAL A 238 8.77 9.10 -0.10
C VAL A 238 9.53 8.74 1.19
N LYS A 239 10.86 8.66 1.13
CA LYS A 239 11.70 8.38 2.31
C LYS A 239 11.51 9.44 3.40
N GLN A 240 11.48 10.72 3.00
CA GLN A 240 11.23 11.83 3.92
C GLN A 240 9.86 11.71 4.60
N ALA A 241 8.80 11.44 3.84
CA ALA A 241 7.45 11.28 4.39
C ALA A 241 7.37 10.12 5.41
N ILE A 242 8.02 8.99 5.10
CA ILE A 242 8.08 7.85 6.01
C ILE A 242 8.90 8.18 7.24
N GLN A 243 10.04 8.86 7.09
CA GLN A 243 10.89 9.28 8.22
C GLN A 243 10.16 10.24 9.15
N GLU A 244 9.46 11.24 8.60
CA GLU A 244 8.66 12.17 9.41
C GLU A 244 7.53 11.44 10.17
N CYS A 245 6.93 10.40 9.54
CA CYS A 245 5.97 9.55 10.22
C CYS A 245 6.59 8.78 11.38
N ILE A 246 7.77 8.17 11.18
CA ILE A 246 8.55 7.48 12.23
C ILE A 246 8.85 8.44 13.39
N ASP A 247 9.31 9.66 13.09
CA ASP A 247 9.68 10.66 14.09
C ASP A 247 8.47 11.13 14.91
N LYS A 248 7.30 11.32 14.26
CA LYS A 248 6.05 11.64 14.96
C LYS A 248 5.61 10.52 15.90
N VAL A 249 5.76 9.26 15.48
CA VAL A 249 5.45 8.10 16.32
C VAL A 249 6.38 8.06 17.53
N ARG A 250 7.68 8.13 17.31
CA ARG A 250 8.68 8.07 18.40
C ARG A 250 8.54 9.19 19.43
N LYS A 251 8.10 10.39 18.99
CA LYS A 251 7.83 11.52 19.89
C LYS A 251 6.58 11.34 20.76
N LYS A 252 5.60 10.52 20.33
CA LYS A 252 4.42 10.22 21.16
C LYS A 252 4.72 9.21 22.29
N ASP A 253 5.77 8.40 22.12
CA ASP A 253 6.17 7.36 23.07
C ASP A 253 7.13 7.89 24.15
N THR A 254 7.61 9.15 24.03
CA THR A 254 8.46 9.87 25.02
C THR A 254 7.64 10.87 25.82
#